data_0ac1ce147eed9844706cc0f14824f82d
#
_entry.id   0ac1ce147eed9844706cc0f14824f82d
#
_cell.length_a   1.000
_cell.length_b   1.000
_cell.length_c   1.000
_cell.angle_alpha   90.00
_cell.angle_beta   90.00
_cell.angle_gamma   90.00
#
_symmetry.space_group_name_H-M   'P 1'
#
loop_
_entity.id
_entity.type
_entity.pdbx_description
1 polymer ?
#
loop_
_entity_poly.entity_id
_entity_poly.type
_entity_poly.pdbx_seq_one_letter_code
_entity_poly.pdbx_strand_id
1 'polypeptide(L)'
;VETIYKCLESIFIMKSKIIISIFYILFIFNSNLLSDEDNKTLKVGLLAPLSGPYKEIGNSLLYSLNLSLEEISDKNVFIIPRDSGYNDKDKLTSAINEFRSSGVKVIIGPIAYEEFEYVKNYNDLIFISPSNIDPKISSNIISIGVSLESQLIALTKFIKDQKKTRTIIMYPKNDYLELIEKKLKDLNLKNIKTFTYSSNPEILTGEIEILTNYSQRKKNLELRKKIFEDKDDEQSVKELERLEQLYTLGDVNFDSIIIIDFGNNLKSVLTSLVYSDVSQDKVLFTTINQWFDESIFYENTIKNIYYPSVNYKEF
;
A
#
# COMPACT_ATOMS: atom_id res chain seq x y z
N VAL A 1 65.31 17.07 -71.53
CA VAL A 1 64.26 16.02 -71.33
C VAL A 1 64.33 15.47 -69.90
N GLU A 2 65.57 15.22 -69.41
CA GLU A 2 65.79 14.61 -68.07
C GLU A 2 65.29 15.50 -66.90
N THR A 3 65.38 16.84 -67.07
CA THR A 3 64.90 17.78 -65.97
C THR A 3 63.41 17.82 -65.84
N ILE A 4 62.66 17.64 -66.95
CA ILE A 4 61.22 17.62 -66.96
C ILE A 4 60.70 16.31 -66.31
N TYR A 5 61.39 15.18 -66.53
CA TYR A 5 61.02 13.89 -65.89
C TYR A 5 61.20 13.92 -64.39
N LYS A 6 62.30 14.45 -63.88
CA LYS A 6 62.51 14.63 -62.43
C LYS A 6 61.50 15.56 -61.78
N CYS A 7 61.03 16.60 -62.46
CA CYS A 7 60.06 17.51 -61.98
C CYS A 7 58.62 16.83 -61.90
N LEU A 8 58.26 16.03 -62.89
CA LEU A 8 57.05 15.25 -62.92
C LEU A 8 57.04 14.15 -61.85
N GLU A 9 58.11 13.47 -61.60
CA GLU A 9 58.29 12.45 -60.58
C GLU A 9 58.17 13.06 -59.18
N SER A 10 58.77 14.24 -58.94
CA SER A 10 58.64 14.93 -57.66
C SER A 10 57.18 15.42 -57.35
N ILE A 11 56.47 15.87 -58.39
CA ILE A 11 55.03 16.27 -58.28
C ILE A 11 54.17 15.06 -58.03
N PHE A 12 54.46 13.90 -58.63
CA PHE A 12 53.72 12.65 -58.42
C PHE A 12 53.91 12.11 -57.01
N ILE A 13 55.11 12.13 -56.46
CA ILE A 13 55.44 11.73 -55.09
C ILE A 13 54.83 12.67 -54.09
N MET A 14 54.78 13.97 -54.34
CA MET A 14 54.21 14.96 -53.50
C MET A 14 52.67 14.79 -53.43
N LYS A 15 52.03 14.57 -54.61
CA LYS A 15 50.57 14.27 -54.66
C LYS A 15 50.18 12.96 -53.92
N SER A 16 51.04 11.92 -54.12
CA SER A 16 50.87 10.64 -53.40
C SER A 16 50.98 10.80 -51.89
N LYS A 17 51.92 11.57 -51.37
CA LYS A 17 52.06 11.86 -49.92
C LYS A 17 50.90 12.66 -49.39
N ILE A 18 50.31 13.60 -50.13
CA ILE A 18 49.13 14.36 -49.74
C ILE A 18 47.90 13.45 -49.68
N ILE A 19 47.71 12.57 -50.67
CA ILE A 19 46.59 11.61 -50.67
C ILE A 19 46.65 10.65 -49.47
N ILE A 20 47.84 10.13 -49.17
CA ILE A 20 48.10 9.24 -48.04
C ILE A 20 47.85 9.99 -46.71
N SER A 21 48.27 11.24 -46.61
CA SER A 21 48.01 12.08 -45.42
C SER A 21 46.50 12.35 -45.19
N ILE A 22 45.76 12.63 -46.28
CA ILE A 22 44.30 12.83 -46.21
C ILE A 22 43.61 11.52 -45.82
N PHE A 23 44.07 10.37 -46.34
CA PHE A 23 43.53 9.07 -45.98
C PHE A 23 43.82 8.72 -44.51
N TYR A 24 44.96 9.10 -43.97
CA TYR A 24 45.34 8.92 -42.57
C TYR A 24 44.52 9.82 -41.65
N ILE A 25 44.27 11.06 -42.04
CA ILE A 25 43.39 11.98 -41.32
C ILE A 25 41.93 11.48 -41.31
N LEU A 26 41.43 11.00 -42.45
CA LEU A 26 40.08 10.39 -42.52
C LEU A 26 39.97 9.10 -41.71
N PHE A 27 41.05 8.33 -41.58
CA PHE A 27 41.05 7.13 -40.76
C PHE A 27 41.04 7.45 -39.26
N ILE A 28 41.76 8.49 -38.84
CA ILE A 28 41.74 8.98 -37.45
C ILE A 28 40.40 9.59 -37.08
N PHE A 29 39.73 10.28 -38.01
CA PHE A 29 38.39 10.83 -37.75
C PHE A 29 37.31 9.75 -37.69
N ASN A 30 37.44 8.64 -38.42
CA ASN A 30 36.46 7.54 -38.33
C ASN A 30 36.66 6.65 -37.10
N SER A 31 37.82 6.62 -36.46
CA SER A 31 37.99 5.88 -35.20
C SER A 31 37.34 6.52 -33.98
N ASN A 32 36.92 7.78 -34.06
CA ASN A 32 36.16 8.46 -33.01
C ASN A 32 34.63 8.43 -33.21
N LEU A 33 34.13 7.74 -34.25
CA LEU A 33 32.69 7.57 -34.52
C LEU A 33 32.15 6.19 -34.14
N LEU A 34 32.94 5.35 -33.49
CA LEU A 34 32.41 4.34 -32.62
C LEU A 34 32.02 5.09 -31.34
N SER A 35 30.85 5.72 -31.37
CA SER A 35 30.12 6.05 -30.16
C SER A 35 30.07 4.74 -29.36
N ASP A 36 30.87 4.70 -28.28
CA ASP A 36 30.60 3.81 -27.20
C ASP A 36 29.14 4.14 -26.84
N GLU A 37 28.20 3.34 -27.30
CA GLU A 37 26.91 3.20 -26.59
C GLU A 37 27.33 2.78 -25.20
N ASP A 38 27.54 3.78 -24.35
CA ASP A 38 27.71 3.64 -22.94
C ASP A 38 26.53 2.76 -22.48
N ASN A 39 26.75 1.46 -22.50
CA ASN A 39 25.85 0.46 -21.96
C ASN A 39 25.82 0.73 -20.44
N LYS A 40 25.19 1.87 -20.07
CA LYS A 40 25.08 2.31 -18.69
C LYS A 40 24.24 1.31 -17.97
N THR A 41 24.92 0.37 -17.33
CA THR A 41 24.25 -0.56 -16.42
C THR A 41 23.60 0.22 -15.30
N LEU A 42 22.28 0.10 -15.19
CA LEU A 42 21.51 0.66 -14.09
C LEU A 42 21.52 -0.33 -12.93
N LYS A 43 22.20 0.02 -11.86
CA LYS A 43 22.19 -0.75 -10.62
C LYS A 43 21.15 -0.18 -9.67
N VAL A 44 20.14 -0.97 -9.33
CA VAL A 44 19.08 -0.65 -8.37
C VAL A 44 19.28 -1.50 -7.13
N GLY A 45 19.36 -0.87 -5.96
CA GLY A 45 19.42 -1.58 -4.69
C GLY A 45 18.05 -2.09 -4.27
N LEU A 46 17.99 -3.25 -3.66
CA LEU A 46 16.83 -3.70 -2.89
C LEU A 46 17.23 -3.77 -1.42
N LEU A 47 16.62 -2.94 -0.59
CA LEU A 47 16.80 -2.90 0.86
C LEU A 47 15.53 -3.45 1.52
N ALA A 48 15.56 -4.73 1.90
CA ALA A 48 14.40 -5.44 2.42
C ALA A 48 14.81 -6.41 3.54
N PRO A 49 13.90 -6.80 4.44
CA PRO A 49 14.19 -7.83 5.45
C PRO A 49 14.27 -9.21 4.77
N LEU A 50 15.49 -9.63 4.44
CA LEU A 50 15.75 -10.95 3.84
C LEU A 50 16.06 -12.02 4.90
N SER A 51 16.09 -11.62 6.18
CA SER A 51 16.23 -12.49 7.36
C SER A 51 15.23 -12.10 8.46
N GLY A 52 15.11 -12.96 9.49
CA GLY A 52 14.24 -12.70 10.63
C GLY A 52 12.74 -12.93 10.36
N PRO A 53 11.85 -12.38 11.20
CA PRO A 53 10.41 -12.69 11.17
C PRO A 53 9.69 -12.20 9.92
N TYR A 54 10.21 -11.19 9.24
CA TYR A 54 9.58 -10.58 8.05
C TYR A 54 10.26 -10.98 6.74
N LYS A 55 11.11 -12.02 6.74
CA LYS A 55 11.84 -12.49 5.55
C LYS A 55 10.94 -12.83 4.36
N GLU A 56 9.71 -13.30 4.63
CA GLU A 56 8.76 -13.66 3.57
C GLU A 56 8.33 -12.43 2.75
N ILE A 57 8.17 -11.28 3.40
CA ILE A 57 7.84 -10.01 2.73
C ILE A 57 9.02 -9.57 1.83
N GLY A 58 10.24 -9.62 2.38
CA GLY A 58 11.44 -9.28 1.62
C GLY A 58 11.66 -10.20 0.41
N ASN A 59 11.50 -11.50 0.60
CA ASN A 59 11.62 -12.49 -0.48
C ASN A 59 10.53 -12.30 -1.56
N SER A 60 9.29 -12.03 -1.17
CA SER A 60 8.18 -11.75 -2.11
C SER A 60 8.48 -10.50 -2.95
N LEU A 61 9.03 -9.45 -2.34
CA LEU A 61 9.43 -8.25 -3.06
C LEU A 61 10.58 -8.53 -4.04
N LEU A 62 11.61 -9.27 -3.61
CA LEU A 62 12.71 -9.68 -4.48
C LEU A 62 12.20 -10.51 -5.67
N TYR A 63 11.29 -11.45 -5.42
CA TYR A 63 10.68 -12.27 -6.47
C TYR A 63 9.89 -11.41 -7.47
N SER A 64 9.06 -10.48 -6.97
CA SER A 64 8.28 -9.57 -7.81
C SER A 64 9.18 -8.68 -8.68
N LEU A 65 10.30 -8.19 -8.14
CA LEU A 65 11.26 -7.40 -8.90
C LEU A 65 11.95 -8.22 -9.99
N ASN A 66 12.29 -9.48 -9.71
CA ASN A 66 12.88 -10.36 -10.73
C ASN A 66 11.88 -10.64 -11.87
N LEU A 67 10.61 -10.89 -11.55
CA LEU A 67 9.56 -11.04 -12.57
C LEU A 67 9.42 -9.78 -13.43
N SER A 68 9.42 -8.61 -12.80
CA SER A 68 9.35 -7.32 -13.52
C SER A 68 10.54 -7.11 -14.43
N LEU A 69 11.75 -7.53 -14.02
CA LEU A 69 12.94 -7.46 -14.88
C LEU A 69 12.84 -8.40 -16.09
N GLU A 70 12.28 -9.59 -15.91
CA GLU A 70 12.04 -10.54 -17.01
C GLU A 70 11.04 -9.94 -18.02
N GLU A 71 9.98 -9.28 -17.55
CA GLU A 71 8.99 -8.64 -18.40
C GLU A 71 9.56 -7.44 -19.16
N ILE A 72 10.32 -6.57 -18.50
CA ILE A 72 11.00 -5.43 -19.12
C ILE A 72 12.03 -5.88 -20.13
N SER A 73 12.67 -7.05 -19.90
CA SER A 73 13.68 -7.65 -20.77
C SER A 73 14.91 -6.74 -21.04
N ASP A 74 15.17 -5.75 -20.17
CA ASP A 74 16.35 -4.89 -20.27
C ASP A 74 17.55 -5.50 -19.54
N LYS A 75 18.52 -5.96 -20.31
CA LYS A 75 19.76 -6.59 -19.81
C LYS A 75 20.70 -5.63 -19.06
N ASN A 76 20.43 -4.34 -19.11
CA ASN A 76 21.26 -3.32 -18.47
C ASN A 76 20.79 -2.96 -17.06
N VAL A 77 19.67 -3.51 -16.59
CA VAL A 77 19.12 -3.26 -15.23
C VAL A 77 19.47 -4.44 -14.32
N PHE A 78 20.08 -4.15 -13.18
CA PHE A 78 20.48 -5.14 -12.19
C PHE A 78 19.93 -4.79 -10.82
N ILE A 79 19.24 -5.74 -10.17
CA ILE A 79 18.83 -5.62 -8.78
C ILE A 79 19.93 -6.17 -7.87
N ILE A 80 20.34 -5.37 -6.90
CA ILE A 80 21.33 -5.76 -5.88
C ILE A 80 20.60 -5.86 -4.54
N PRO A 81 20.27 -7.07 -4.05
CA PRO A 81 19.58 -7.23 -2.79
C PRO A 81 20.52 -7.09 -1.59
N ARG A 82 20.04 -6.44 -0.51
CA ARG A 82 20.69 -6.38 0.80
C ARG A 82 19.64 -6.51 1.90
N ASP A 83 20.04 -7.20 2.95
CA ASP A 83 19.18 -7.45 4.13
C ASP A 83 19.12 -6.19 5.02
N SER A 84 17.93 -5.64 5.23
CA SER A 84 17.71 -4.56 6.19
C SER A 84 17.62 -5.05 7.64
N GLY A 85 17.38 -6.36 7.84
CA GLY A 85 17.23 -6.98 9.14
C GLY A 85 15.97 -6.56 9.90
N TYR A 86 15.09 -5.78 9.30
CA TYR A 86 13.90 -5.15 9.89
C TYR A 86 14.19 -4.39 11.20
N ASN A 87 14.27 -3.07 11.08
CA ASN A 87 14.61 -2.15 12.16
C ASN A 87 16.00 -2.41 12.83
N ASP A 88 16.91 -3.02 12.09
CA ASP A 88 18.30 -3.26 12.48
C ASP A 88 19.20 -2.17 11.89
N LYS A 89 19.55 -1.18 12.69
CA LYS A 89 20.33 -0.01 12.29
C LYS A 89 21.70 -0.37 11.71
N ASP A 90 22.36 -1.39 12.28
CA ASP A 90 23.73 -1.75 11.89
C ASP A 90 23.72 -2.46 10.52
N LYS A 91 22.81 -3.42 10.32
CA LYS A 91 22.61 -4.05 9.02
C LYS A 91 22.22 -3.04 7.96
N LEU A 92 21.29 -2.15 8.27
CA LEU A 92 20.81 -1.13 7.35
C LEU A 92 21.94 -0.17 6.95
N THR A 93 22.75 0.30 7.90
CA THR A 93 23.91 1.16 7.64
C THR A 93 24.95 0.45 6.79
N SER A 94 25.26 -0.83 7.07
CA SER A 94 26.17 -1.64 6.28
C SER A 94 25.68 -1.81 4.83
N ALA A 95 24.40 -2.16 4.66
CA ALA A 95 23.77 -2.30 3.34
C ALA A 95 23.85 -1.00 2.52
N ILE A 96 23.59 0.15 3.13
CA ILE A 96 23.66 1.46 2.46
C ILE A 96 25.10 1.76 2.00
N ASN A 97 26.09 1.49 2.85
CA ASN A 97 27.50 1.71 2.49
C ASN A 97 27.93 0.81 1.32
N GLU A 98 27.46 -0.44 1.28
CA GLU A 98 27.70 -1.35 0.17
C GLU A 98 27.03 -0.88 -1.13
N PHE A 99 25.80 -0.34 -1.07
CA PHE A 99 25.15 0.25 -2.23
C PHE A 99 25.96 1.43 -2.78
N ARG A 100 26.41 2.32 -1.91
CA ARG A 100 27.22 3.50 -2.31
C ARG A 100 28.52 3.07 -2.98
N SER A 101 29.25 2.10 -2.40
CA SER A 101 30.50 1.58 -2.96
C SER A 101 30.30 0.87 -4.31
N SER A 102 29.12 0.28 -4.54
CA SER A 102 28.72 -0.38 -5.78
C SER A 102 28.19 0.58 -6.85
N GLY A 103 28.10 1.89 -6.55
CA GLY A 103 27.58 2.90 -7.46
C GLY A 103 26.05 2.94 -7.60
N VAL A 104 25.32 2.29 -6.69
CA VAL A 104 23.86 2.37 -6.63
C VAL A 104 23.44 3.77 -6.21
N LYS A 105 22.40 4.32 -6.89
CA LYS A 105 21.82 5.62 -6.59
C LYS A 105 20.34 5.53 -6.25
N VAL A 106 19.64 4.51 -6.71
CA VAL A 106 18.23 4.26 -6.46
C VAL A 106 18.11 2.96 -5.70
N ILE A 107 17.35 2.99 -4.59
CA ILE A 107 17.13 1.86 -3.69
C ILE A 107 15.63 1.66 -3.53
N ILE A 108 15.15 0.45 -3.82
CA ILE A 108 13.81 0.02 -3.50
C ILE A 108 13.82 -0.44 -2.05
N GLY A 109 13.01 0.19 -1.22
CA GLY A 109 13.02 0.05 0.24
C GLY A 109 13.49 1.34 0.95
N PRO A 110 13.60 1.31 2.27
CA PRO A 110 13.20 0.20 3.16
C PRO A 110 11.68 -0.02 3.15
N ILE A 111 11.24 -1.20 3.62
CA ILE A 111 9.81 -1.56 3.65
C ILE A 111 9.12 -0.93 4.86
N ALA A 112 9.76 -0.98 6.02
CA ALA A 112 9.22 -0.44 7.26
C ALA A 112 9.43 1.09 7.34
N TYR A 113 8.36 1.83 7.61
CA TYR A 113 8.47 3.30 7.73
C TYR A 113 9.32 3.75 8.92
N GLU A 114 9.45 2.94 9.95
CA GLU A 114 10.32 3.17 11.12
C GLU A 114 11.79 3.30 10.70
N GLU A 115 12.19 2.59 9.63
CA GLU A 115 13.54 2.63 9.09
C GLU A 115 13.84 3.94 8.35
N PHE A 116 12.83 4.75 8.01
CA PHE A 116 13.01 6.03 7.31
C PHE A 116 13.87 7.02 8.11
N GLU A 117 13.79 6.99 9.44
CA GLU A 117 14.62 7.80 10.32
C GLU A 117 16.12 7.53 10.12
N TYR A 118 16.50 6.30 9.76
CA TYR A 118 17.89 5.93 9.51
C TYR A 118 18.37 6.34 8.11
N VAL A 119 17.48 6.38 7.12
CA VAL A 119 17.85 6.62 5.72
C VAL A 119 17.66 8.07 5.26
N LYS A 120 16.91 8.89 6.01
CA LYS A 120 16.56 10.28 5.62
C LYS A 120 17.74 11.21 5.34
N ASN A 121 18.90 10.95 5.94
CA ASN A 121 20.08 11.81 5.83
C ASN A 121 21.00 11.42 4.66
N TYR A 122 20.73 10.35 3.92
CA TYR A 122 21.51 9.94 2.75
C TYR A 122 21.02 10.66 1.48
N ASN A 123 21.24 11.96 1.40
CA ASN A 123 20.73 12.82 0.30
C ASN A 123 21.32 12.50 -1.07
N ASP A 124 22.38 11.70 -1.14
CA ASP A 124 22.99 11.20 -2.38
C ASP A 124 22.31 9.95 -2.94
N LEU A 125 21.31 9.43 -2.24
CA LEU A 125 20.52 8.24 -2.59
C LEU A 125 19.03 8.59 -2.66
N ILE A 126 18.29 7.92 -3.54
CA ILE A 126 16.84 7.97 -3.64
C ILE A 126 16.29 6.63 -3.16
N PHE A 127 15.36 6.69 -2.21
CA PHE A 127 14.68 5.54 -1.67
C PHE A 127 13.23 5.50 -2.19
N ILE A 128 12.86 4.39 -2.84
CA ILE A 128 11.49 4.13 -3.30
C ILE A 128 10.93 3.05 -2.39
N SER A 129 10.13 3.46 -1.41
CA SER A 129 9.59 2.55 -0.41
C SER A 129 8.21 2.02 -0.79
N PRO A 130 7.99 0.71 -0.72
CA PRO A 130 6.66 0.12 -0.84
C PRO A 130 5.81 0.31 0.43
N SER A 131 6.31 1.01 1.44
CA SER A 131 5.54 1.30 2.66
C SER A 131 4.21 1.98 2.35
N ASN A 132 3.17 1.54 3.05
CA ASN A 132 1.85 2.18 3.04
C ASN A 132 1.74 3.38 4.00
N ILE A 133 2.81 3.68 4.73
CA ILE A 133 2.93 4.81 5.64
C ILE A 133 3.97 5.77 5.10
N ASP A 134 3.57 7.02 4.89
CA ASP A 134 4.46 8.10 4.48
C ASP A 134 4.45 9.21 5.56
N PRO A 135 5.47 9.24 6.42
CA PRO A 135 5.62 10.29 7.43
C PRO A 135 6.09 11.63 6.86
N LYS A 136 6.47 11.70 5.57
CA LYS A 136 6.96 12.91 4.87
C LYS A 136 8.15 13.57 5.57
N ILE A 137 9.10 12.77 6.02
CA ILE A 137 10.25 13.25 6.79
C ILE A 137 11.44 13.71 5.94
N SER A 138 11.49 13.30 4.67
CA SER A 138 12.58 13.67 3.76
C SER A 138 12.15 13.59 2.30
N SER A 139 12.75 14.44 1.44
CA SER A 139 12.47 14.49 0.01
C SER A 139 13.15 13.39 -0.80
N ASN A 140 14.13 12.69 -0.23
CA ASN A 140 14.82 11.57 -0.88
C ASN A 140 14.12 10.22 -0.66
N ILE A 141 13.00 10.20 0.06
CA ILE A 141 12.17 9.01 0.30
C ILE A 141 10.83 9.21 -0.40
N ILE A 142 10.52 8.31 -1.32
CA ILE A 142 9.27 8.29 -2.08
C ILE A 142 8.49 7.05 -1.69
N SER A 143 7.40 7.22 -0.96
CA SER A 143 6.50 6.12 -0.61
C SER A 143 5.52 5.86 -1.76
N ILE A 144 5.52 4.62 -2.28
CA ILE A 144 4.66 4.18 -3.38
C ILE A 144 3.58 3.18 -2.94
N GLY A 145 3.60 2.77 -1.67
CA GLY A 145 2.59 1.87 -1.12
C GLY A 145 1.20 2.51 -1.09
N VAL A 146 0.18 1.67 -1.00
CA VAL A 146 -1.21 2.12 -0.90
C VAL A 146 -1.42 2.74 0.49
N SER A 147 -1.37 4.06 0.56
CA SER A 147 -1.46 4.80 1.83
C SER A 147 -2.86 4.72 2.46
N LEU A 148 -2.94 4.90 3.79
CA LEU A 148 -4.23 4.97 4.49
C LEU A 148 -5.11 6.09 3.93
N GLU A 149 -4.52 7.25 3.58
CA GLU A 149 -5.25 8.36 2.99
C GLU A 149 -5.91 8.00 1.66
N SER A 150 -5.16 7.34 0.76
CA SER A 150 -5.71 6.93 -0.54
C SER A 150 -6.85 5.93 -0.38
N GLN A 151 -6.73 5.00 0.58
CA GLN A 151 -7.75 4.04 0.91
C GLN A 151 -9.01 4.71 1.48
N LEU A 152 -8.85 5.64 2.41
CA LEU A 152 -9.98 6.37 2.99
C LEU A 152 -10.70 7.25 1.96
N ILE A 153 -9.97 7.87 1.04
CA ILE A 153 -10.55 8.62 -0.08
C ILE A 153 -11.38 7.70 -0.97
N ALA A 154 -10.84 6.53 -1.33
CA ALA A 154 -11.57 5.55 -2.14
C ALA A 154 -12.82 5.04 -1.44
N LEU A 155 -12.71 4.68 -0.16
CA LEU A 155 -13.85 4.19 0.66
C LEU A 155 -14.92 5.26 0.83
N THR A 156 -14.55 6.49 1.15
CA THR A 156 -15.53 7.57 1.32
C THR A 156 -16.26 7.89 0.02
N LYS A 157 -15.57 7.83 -1.12
CA LYS A 157 -16.20 7.95 -2.44
C LYS A 157 -17.18 6.80 -2.68
N PHE A 158 -16.75 5.56 -2.46
CA PHE A 158 -17.60 4.37 -2.62
C PHE A 158 -18.86 4.45 -1.73
N ILE A 159 -18.71 4.78 -0.44
CA ILE A 159 -19.82 4.96 0.50
C ILE A 159 -20.83 6.01 -0.01
N LYS A 160 -20.33 7.13 -0.54
CA LYS A 160 -21.17 8.17 -1.12
C LYS A 160 -21.93 7.67 -2.37
N ASP A 161 -21.26 6.92 -3.23
CA ASP A 161 -21.87 6.32 -4.43
C ASP A 161 -22.96 5.30 -4.06
N GLN A 162 -22.81 4.63 -2.90
CA GLN A 162 -23.83 3.77 -2.29
C GLN A 162 -24.95 4.57 -1.55
N LYS A 163 -24.96 5.91 -1.68
CA LYS A 163 -25.94 6.82 -1.07
C LYS A 163 -26.04 6.73 0.45
N LYS A 164 -24.97 6.35 1.13
CA LYS A 164 -24.85 6.34 2.57
C LYS A 164 -24.46 7.72 3.08
N THR A 165 -24.98 8.14 4.24
CA THR A 165 -24.84 9.51 4.74
C THR A 165 -24.35 9.62 6.17
N ARG A 166 -24.41 8.54 6.93
CA ARG A 166 -24.05 8.49 8.36
C ARG A 166 -22.95 7.47 8.58
N THR A 167 -21.72 7.87 8.23
CA THR A 167 -20.55 7.01 8.34
C THR A 167 -19.88 7.13 9.71
N ILE A 168 -19.43 5.99 10.25
CA ILE A 168 -18.53 5.92 11.39
C ILE A 168 -17.20 5.31 10.95
N ILE A 169 -16.08 5.95 11.31
CA ILE A 169 -14.75 5.36 11.20
C ILE A 169 -14.37 4.75 12.55
N MET A 170 -14.06 3.47 12.55
CA MET A 170 -13.68 2.69 13.73
C MET A 170 -12.23 2.27 13.65
N TYR A 171 -11.49 2.44 14.75
CA TYR A 171 -10.08 2.03 14.82
C TYR A 171 -9.66 1.71 16.27
N PRO A 172 -8.63 0.82 16.45
CA PRO A 172 -8.23 0.38 17.78
C PRO A 172 -7.43 1.42 18.54
N LYS A 173 -7.49 1.35 19.86
CA LYS A 173 -6.61 2.08 20.80
C LYS A 173 -5.29 1.32 20.94
N ASN A 174 -4.42 1.43 19.94
CA ASN A 174 -3.10 0.79 19.91
C ASN A 174 -2.01 1.79 19.51
N ASP A 175 -0.80 1.32 19.23
CA ASP A 175 0.37 2.16 18.89
C ASP A 175 0.17 3.01 17.62
N TYR A 176 -0.78 2.64 16.74
CA TYR A 176 -1.11 3.40 15.54
C TYR A 176 -2.18 4.48 15.74
N LEU A 177 -2.74 4.62 16.95
CA LEU A 177 -3.81 5.55 17.26
C LEU A 177 -3.49 6.98 16.80
N GLU A 178 -2.37 7.53 17.27
CA GLU A 178 -1.96 8.90 16.96
C GLU A 178 -1.73 9.11 15.46
N LEU A 179 -1.16 8.12 14.77
CA LEU A 179 -0.95 8.17 13.33
C LEU A 179 -2.28 8.21 12.58
N ILE A 180 -3.23 7.36 12.96
CA ILE A 180 -4.57 7.32 12.34
C ILE A 180 -5.29 8.64 12.57
N GLU A 181 -5.31 9.16 13.81
CA GLU A 181 -5.96 10.43 14.15
C GLU A 181 -5.38 11.62 13.37
N LYS A 182 -4.05 11.68 13.25
CA LYS A 182 -3.37 12.69 12.43
C LYS A 182 -3.83 12.62 10.98
N LYS A 183 -3.87 11.42 10.40
CA LYS A 183 -4.29 11.22 9.00
C LYS A 183 -5.77 11.57 8.77
N LEU A 184 -6.65 11.21 9.71
CA LEU A 184 -8.06 11.58 9.65
C LEU A 184 -8.27 13.09 9.74
N LYS A 185 -7.49 13.78 10.58
CA LYS A 185 -7.50 15.23 10.70
C LYS A 185 -7.02 15.90 9.39
N ASP A 186 -5.94 15.42 8.80
CA ASP A 186 -5.37 15.95 7.55
C ASP A 186 -6.36 15.82 6.38
N LEU A 187 -7.12 14.72 6.33
CA LEU A 187 -8.16 14.49 5.32
C LEU A 187 -9.41 15.36 5.50
N ASN A 188 -9.61 15.98 6.67
CA ASN A 188 -10.75 16.85 6.99
C ASN A 188 -12.10 16.28 6.51
N LEU A 189 -12.37 15.02 6.83
CA LEU A 189 -13.58 14.31 6.42
C LEU A 189 -14.80 14.90 7.14
N LYS A 190 -15.56 15.72 6.42
CA LYS A 190 -16.75 16.39 6.97
C LYS A 190 -17.87 15.36 7.25
N ASN A 191 -18.55 15.51 8.40
CA ASN A 191 -19.71 14.71 8.80
C ASN A 191 -19.44 13.21 9.06
N ILE A 192 -18.18 12.81 9.23
CA ILE A 192 -17.83 11.46 9.62
C ILE A 192 -17.48 11.44 11.12
N LYS A 193 -18.14 10.56 11.86
CA LYS A 193 -17.86 10.32 13.28
C LYS A 193 -16.74 9.28 13.42
N THR A 194 -15.95 9.41 14.45
CA THR A 194 -14.93 8.42 14.81
C THR A 194 -15.33 7.68 16.07
N PHE A 195 -14.92 6.42 16.16
CA PHE A 195 -15.07 5.59 17.33
C PHE A 195 -13.80 4.76 17.55
N THR A 196 -13.21 4.89 18.74
CA THR A 196 -12.04 4.10 19.13
C THR A 196 -12.44 2.97 20.06
N TYR A 197 -11.85 1.80 19.90
CA TYR A 197 -12.17 0.61 20.69
C TYR A 197 -10.91 -0.08 21.21
N SER A 198 -11.10 -0.88 22.27
CA SER A 198 -10.06 -1.72 22.84
C SER A 198 -9.81 -2.94 21.95
N SER A 199 -8.55 -3.32 21.76
CA SER A 199 -8.18 -4.58 21.10
C SER A 199 -8.41 -5.81 21.97
N ASN A 200 -8.75 -5.64 23.27
CA ASN A 200 -9.14 -6.74 24.14
C ASN A 200 -10.59 -7.16 23.83
N PRO A 201 -10.84 -8.41 23.37
CA PRO A 201 -12.19 -8.88 22.99
C PRO A 201 -13.22 -8.79 24.11
N GLU A 202 -12.82 -8.95 25.38
CA GLU A 202 -13.72 -8.86 26.53
C GLU A 202 -14.29 -7.44 26.72
N ILE A 203 -13.50 -6.41 26.41
CA ILE A 203 -13.89 -5.01 26.51
C ILE A 203 -14.60 -4.57 25.23
N LEU A 204 -14.10 -5.01 24.08
CA LEU A 204 -14.58 -4.64 22.76
C LEU A 204 -16.07 -4.84 22.58
N THR A 205 -16.59 -6.02 22.98
CA THR A 205 -18.01 -6.34 22.82
C THR A 205 -18.89 -5.33 23.57
N GLY A 206 -18.54 -4.98 24.81
CA GLY A 206 -19.26 -3.96 25.58
C GLY A 206 -19.19 -2.56 24.96
N GLU A 207 -18.03 -2.16 24.41
CA GLU A 207 -17.87 -0.89 23.70
C GLU A 207 -18.76 -0.84 22.43
N ILE A 208 -18.85 -1.94 21.67
CA ILE A 208 -19.72 -2.07 20.49
C ILE A 208 -21.21 -2.05 20.89
N GLU A 209 -21.61 -2.71 21.97
CA GLU A 209 -22.97 -2.65 22.49
C GLU A 209 -23.39 -1.22 22.84
N ILE A 210 -22.50 -0.43 23.44
CA ILE A 210 -22.71 0.99 23.72
C ILE A 210 -22.87 1.79 22.42
N LEU A 211 -21.95 1.61 21.46
CA LEU A 211 -21.98 2.29 20.16
C LEU A 211 -23.31 2.05 19.42
N THR A 212 -23.81 0.82 19.48
CA THR A 212 -25.00 0.37 18.76
C THR A 212 -26.30 0.57 19.55
N ASN A 213 -26.23 1.05 20.78
CA ASN A 213 -27.37 1.11 21.71
C ASN A 213 -28.08 -0.26 21.86
N TYR A 214 -27.32 -1.36 21.84
CA TYR A 214 -27.86 -2.73 21.80
C TYR A 214 -28.82 -3.00 22.94
N SER A 215 -28.44 -2.70 24.17
CA SER A 215 -29.30 -2.91 25.37
C SER A 215 -30.61 -2.16 25.28
N GLN A 216 -30.60 -0.91 24.77
CA GLN A 216 -31.84 -0.15 24.61
C GLN A 216 -32.71 -0.71 23.49
N ARG A 217 -32.12 -1.13 22.38
CA ARG A 217 -32.84 -1.74 21.25
C ARG A 217 -33.45 -3.08 21.65
N LYS A 218 -32.75 -3.87 22.47
CA LYS A 218 -33.30 -5.10 23.07
C LYS A 218 -34.49 -4.81 23.99
N LYS A 219 -34.35 -3.83 24.88
CA LYS A 219 -35.44 -3.40 25.75
C LYS A 219 -36.68 -2.91 24.97
N ASN A 220 -36.43 -2.19 23.85
CA ASN A 220 -37.54 -1.74 23.00
C ASN A 220 -38.31 -2.92 22.39
N LEU A 221 -37.62 -3.99 21.99
CA LEU A 221 -38.21 -5.21 21.48
C LEU A 221 -39.13 -5.87 22.56
N GLU A 222 -38.58 -6.06 23.76
CA GLU A 222 -39.34 -6.66 24.86
C GLU A 222 -40.57 -5.83 25.23
N LEU A 223 -40.44 -4.51 25.29
CA LEU A 223 -41.57 -3.63 25.53
C LEU A 223 -42.63 -3.72 24.41
N ARG A 224 -42.18 -3.86 23.16
CA ARG A 224 -43.10 -3.99 22.03
C ARG A 224 -43.83 -5.33 22.04
N LYS A 225 -43.14 -6.45 22.36
CA LYS A 225 -43.77 -7.78 22.50
C LYS A 225 -44.87 -7.76 23.55
N LYS A 226 -44.61 -7.21 24.74
CA LYS A 226 -45.62 -7.09 25.82
C LYS A 226 -46.91 -6.40 25.42
N ILE A 227 -46.90 -5.48 24.46
CA ILE A 227 -48.11 -4.79 23.97
C ILE A 227 -49.05 -5.76 23.23
N PHE A 228 -48.48 -6.83 22.64
CA PHE A 228 -49.21 -7.77 21.82
C PHE A 228 -49.49 -9.13 22.50
N GLU A 229 -48.75 -9.46 23.60
CA GLU A 229 -48.88 -10.74 24.33
C GLU A 229 -50.28 -11.05 24.79
N ASP A 230 -51.05 -10.03 25.25
CA ASP A 230 -52.37 -10.17 25.79
C ASP A 230 -53.52 -9.94 24.77
N LYS A 231 -53.20 -9.93 23.46
CA LYS A 231 -54.15 -9.65 22.39
C LYS A 231 -54.39 -10.85 21.51
N ASP A 232 -55.68 -11.21 21.33
CA ASP A 232 -56.09 -12.39 20.56
C ASP A 232 -56.50 -12.05 19.12
N ASP A 233 -56.46 -10.79 18.70
CA ASP A 233 -56.79 -10.44 17.33
C ASP A 233 -55.69 -10.90 16.33
N GLU A 234 -56.12 -11.29 15.13
CA GLU A 234 -55.24 -11.87 14.12
C GLU A 234 -54.04 -10.98 13.74
N GLN A 235 -54.20 -9.63 13.77
CA GLN A 235 -53.11 -8.70 13.44
C GLN A 235 -52.06 -8.66 14.54
N SER A 236 -52.53 -8.69 15.82
CA SER A 236 -51.62 -8.71 16.99
C SER A 236 -50.83 -10.00 17.08
N VAL A 237 -51.46 -11.15 16.78
CA VAL A 237 -50.79 -12.45 16.74
C VAL A 237 -49.68 -12.46 15.65
N LYS A 238 -49.98 -12.01 14.42
CA LYS A 238 -48.99 -11.93 13.34
C LYS A 238 -47.83 -10.95 13.66
N GLU A 239 -48.14 -9.84 14.31
CA GLU A 239 -47.09 -8.90 14.71
C GLU A 239 -46.21 -9.48 15.83
N LEU A 240 -46.80 -10.22 16.78
CA LEU A 240 -46.02 -10.90 17.82
C LEU A 240 -45.09 -11.97 17.21
N GLU A 241 -45.61 -12.81 16.31
CA GLU A 241 -44.79 -13.80 15.56
C GLU A 241 -43.62 -13.13 14.84
N ARG A 242 -43.82 -11.99 14.17
CA ARG A 242 -42.80 -11.20 13.53
C ARG A 242 -41.76 -10.68 14.53
N LEU A 243 -42.19 -10.16 15.68
CA LEU A 243 -41.31 -9.64 16.73
C LEU A 243 -40.47 -10.75 17.39
N GLU A 244 -41.02 -11.97 17.49
CA GLU A 244 -40.29 -13.11 18.05
C GLU A 244 -39.07 -13.52 17.22
N GLN A 245 -39.08 -13.21 15.92
CA GLN A 245 -37.96 -13.48 15.02
C GLN A 245 -36.82 -12.43 15.10
N LEU A 246 -37.06 -11.34 15.85
CA LEU A 246 -36.07 -10.26 15.98
C LEU A 246 -35.19 -10.42 17.22
N TYR A 247 -33.96 -9.98 17.17
CA TYR A 247 -33.07 -9.89 18.33
C TYR A 247 -33.13 -8.52 18.99
N THR A 248 -33.37 -7.45 18.20
CA THR A 248 -33.54 -6.07 18.71
C THR A 248 -34.60 -5.32 17.90
N LEU A 249 -35.08 -4.20 18.42
CA LEU A 249 -36.04 -3.32 17.75
C LEU A 249 -35.46 -1.90 17.64
N GLY A 250 -35.36 -1.42 16.41
CA GLY A 250 -34.82 -0.13 16.05
C GLY A 250 -33.48 -0.22 15.30
N ASP A 251 -33.12 0.86 14.62
CA ASP A 251 -31.89 0.93 13.82
C ASP A 251 -30.76 1.57 14.62
N VAL A 252 -29.53 1.30 14.20
CA VAL A 252 -28.34 2.01 14.68
C VAL A 252 -28.25 3.42 14.08
N ASN A 253 -27.43 4.30 14.69
CA ASN A 253 -27.32 5.70 14.29
C ASN A 253 -26.42 5.93 13.06
N PHE A 254 -26.01 4.88 12.39
CA PHE A 254 -25.12 4.92 11.22
C PHE A 254 -25.64 3.95 10.14
N ASP A 255 -25.28 4.23 8.89
CA ASP A 255 -25.65 3.41 7.73
C ASP A 255 -24.44 2.88 6.98
N SER A 256 -23.24 3.26 7.41
CA SER A 256 -21.96 2.75 6.88
C SER A 256 -20.85 2.81 7.93
N ILE A 257 -19.90 1.91 7.82
CA ILE A 257 -18.75 1.78 8.73
C ILE A 257 -17.48 1.65 7.91
N ILE A 258 -16.42 2.34 8.30
CA ILE A 258 -15.04 2.07 7.87
C ILE A 258 -14.26 1.55 9.07
N ILE A 259 -13.79 0.32 9.01
CA ILE A 259 -12.98 -0.27 10.08
C ILE A 259 -11.51 -0.23 9.66
N ILE A 260 -10.69 0.53 10.38
CA ILE A 260 -9.24 0.59 10.16
C ILE A 260 -8.58 -0.44 11.08
N ASP A 261 -8.65 -1.69 10.68
CA ASP A 261 -8.05 -2.82 11.39
C ASP A 261 -7.87 -4.01 10.45
N PHE A 262 -7.21 -5.05 10.92
CA PHE A 262 -6.93 -6.25 10.15
C PHE A 262 -6.79 -7.49 11.04
N GLY A 263 -6.75 -8.65 10.40
CA GLY A 263 -6.55 -9.94 11.06
C GLY A 263 -7.61 -10.26 12.11
N ASN A 264 -7.18 -10.85 13.23
CA ASN A 264 -8.10 -11.27 14.30
C ASN A 264 -8.84 -10.12 14.98
N ASN A 265 -8.22 -8.92 15.05
CA ASN A 265 -8.90 -7.75 15.61
C ASN A 265 -10.09 -7.34 14.75
N LEU A 266 -9.91 -7.24 13.44
CA LEU A 266 -10.99 -6.94 12.50
C LEU A 266 -12.13 -7.97 12.62
N LYS A 267 -11.81 -9.27 12.71
CA LYS A 267 -12.81 -10.33 12.90
C LYS A 267 -13.59 -10.15 14.20
N SER A 268 -12.90 -9.82 15.29
CA SER A 268 -13.54 -9.57 16.59
C SER A 268 -14.49 -8.39 16.54
N VAL A 269 -14.12 -7.29 15.85
CA VAL A 269 -14.99 -6.13 15.65
C VAL A 269 -16.22 -6.51 14.84
N LEU A 270 -16.05 -7.19 13.72
CA LEU A 270 -17.14 -7.62 12.85
C LEU A 270 -18.08 -8.57 13.56
N THR A 271 -17.55 -9.55 14.29
CA THR A 271 -18.36 -10.48 15.10
C THR A 271 -19.15 -9.75 16.19
N SER A 272 -18.53 -8.79 16.88
CA SER A 272 -19.21 -7.98 17.91
C SER A 272 -20.31 -7.10 17.33
N LEU A 273 -20.13 -6.55 16.12
CA LEU A 273 -21.18 -5.80 15.42
C LEU A 273 -22.37 -6.70 15.06
N VAL A 274 -22.11 -7.90 14.51
CA VAL A 274 -23.15 -8.87 14.18
C VAL A 274 -23.86 -9.35 15.46
N TYR A 275 -23.11 -9.65 16.52
CA TYR A 275 -23.68 -10.01 17.83
C TYR A 275 -24.58 -8.91 18.38
N SER A 276 -24.23 -7.65 18.18
CA SER A 276 -25.03 -6.49 18.56
C SER A 276 -26.19 -6.19 17.58
N ASP A 277 -26.52 -7.15 16.74
CA ASP A 277 -27.62 -7.07 15.76
C ASP A 277 -27.49 -5.85 14.81
N VAL A 278 -26.26 -5.61 14.32
CA VAL A 278 -26.02 -4.64 13.25
C VAL A 278 -26.17 -5.35 11.91
N SER A 279 -27.30 -5.13 11.25
CA SER A 279 -27.63 -5.80 9.99
C SER A 279 -26.75 -5.32 8.83
N GLN A 280 -26.11 -6.26 8.16
CA GLN A 280 -25.30 -5.99 6.94
C GLN A 280 -26.19 -5.62 5.73
N ASP A 281 -27.49 -5.88 5.78
CA ASP A 281 -28.43 -5.45 4.74
C ASP A 281 -28.73 -3.95 4.84
N LYS A 282 -28.63 -3.37 6.03
CA LYS A 282 -28.90 -1.95 6.31
C LYS A 282 -27.64 -1.10 6.39
N VAL A 283 -26.58 -1.66 6.97
CA VAL A 283 -25.30 -0.98 7.20
C VAL A 283 -24.25 -1.52 6.25
N LEU A 284 -23.60 -0.63 5.51
CA LEU A 284 -22.51 -0.95 4.61
C LEU A 284 -21.21 -1.13 5.41
N PHE A 285 -20.65 -2.33 5.38
CA PHE A 285 -19.40 -2.65 6.07
C PHE A 285 -18.23 -2.48 5.12
N THR A 286 -17.29 -1.64 5.50
CA THR A 286 -16.04 -1.43 4.74
C THR A 286 -14.82 -1.50 5.65
N THR A 287 -13.69 -1.86 5.09
CA THR A 287 -12.40 -1.90 5.79
C THR A 287 -11.27 -1.45 4.88
N ILE A 288 -10.08 -1.28 5.44
CA ILE A 288 -8.86 -1.08 4.67
C ILE A 288 -8.43 -2.37 3.96
N ASN A 289 -7.45 -2.28 3.09
CA ASN A 289 -6.94 -3.41 2.30
C ASN A 289 -6.55 -4.61 3.18
N GLN A 290 -6.97 -5.81 2.78
CA GLN A 290 -6.80 -7.08 3.48
C GLN A 290 -6.01 -8.11 2.68
N TRP A 291 -5.19 -7.71 1.72
CA TRP A 291 -4.50 -8.64 0.81
C TRP A 291 -3.61 -9.67 1.50
N PHE A 292 -3.12 -9.37 2.69
CA PHE A 292 -2.20 -10.23 3.44
C PHE A 292 -2.90 -11.20 4.39
N ASP A 293 -4.21 -11.13 4.53
CA ASP A 293 -4.99 -12.01 5.42
C ASP A 293 -6.27 -12.51 4.74
N GLU A 294 -6.17 -13.64 4.08
CA GLU A 294 -7.32 -14.29 3.43
C GLU A 294 -8.32 -14.88 4.44
N SER A 295 -7.93 -15.03 5.71
CA SER A 295 -8.75 -15.71 6.70
C SER A 295 -10.08 -15.03 6.99
N ILE A 296 -10.19 -13.72 6.70
CA ILE A 296 -11.46 -12.97 6.81
C ILE A 296 -12.53 -13.46 5.83
N PHE A 297 -12.12 -13.99 4.66
CA PHE A 297 -13.06 -14.47 3.63
C PHE A 297 -13.70 -15.82 3.98
N TYR A 298 -13.18 -16.51 4.98
CA TYR A 298 -13.71 -17.79 5.47
C TYR A 298 -14.67 -17.62 6.64
N GLU A 299 -14.92 -16.39 7.10
CA GLU A 299 -15.87 -16.10 8.19
C GLU A 299 -17.33 -16.11 7.69
N ASN A 300 -18.03 -17.21 7.93
CA ASN A 300 -19.40 -17.41 7.45
C ASN A 300 -20.43 -16.41 8.01
N THR A 301 -20.11 -15.74 9.12
CA THR A 301 -20.99 -14.74 9.75
C THR A 301 -20.92 -13.38 9.06
N ILE A 302 -19.89 -13.15 8.23
CA ILE A 302 -19.64 -11.90 7.54
C ILE A 302 -19.98 -12.09 6.05
N LYS A 303 -21.15 -11.61 5.63
CA LYS A 303 -21.63 -11.82 4.26
C LYS A 303 -21.01 -10.85 3.25
N ASN A 304 -20.95 -9.57 3.61
CA ASN A 304 -20.52 -8.51 2.70
C ASN A 304 -19.61 -7.53 3.42
N ILE A 305 -18.33 -7.57 3.12
CA ILE A 305 -17.36 -6.54 3.50
C ILE A 305 -16.63 -6.05 2.26
N TYR A 306 -16.46 -4.74 2.15
CA TYR A 306 -15.80 -4.10 1.00
C TYR A 306 -14.49 -3.46 1.45
N TYR A 307 -13.47 -3.58 0.61
CA TYR A 307 -12.17 -2.95 0.85
C TYR A 307 -11.57 -2.45 -0.46
N PRO A 308 -10.70 -1.42 -0.42
CA PRO A 308 -10.05 -0.91 -1.62
C PRO A 308 -9.02 -1.93 -2.12
N SER A 309 -9.00 -2.11 -3.42
CA SER A 309 -8.07 -3.00 -4.10
C SER A 309 -7.57 -2.34 -5.38
N VAL A 310 -6.48 -2.83 -5.94
CA VAL A 310 -6.05 -2.46 -7.29
C VAL A 310 -6.92 -3.16 -8.33
N ASN A 311 -6.99 -2.58 -9.51
CA ASN A 311 -7.76 -3.16 -10.60
C ASN A 311 -7.10 -4.46 -11.07
N TYR A 312 -7.81 -5.59 -10.95
CA TYR A 312 -7.27 -6.91 -11.33
C TYR A 312 -6.89 -7.02 -12.83
N LYS A 313 -7.39 -6.11 -13.69
CA LYS A 313 -7.01 -6.08 -15.11
C LYS A 313 -5.62 -5.51 -15.35
N GLU A 314 -5.02 -4.92 -14.34
CA GLU A 314 -3.67 -4.35 -14.35
C GLU A 314 -2.66 -5.28 -13.62
N PHE A 315 -3.12 -6.45 -13.17
CA PHE A 315 -2.39 -7.57 -12.66
C PHE A 315 -2.43 -8.70 -13.70
#